data_c2996b1b801a7accfb3911fa3cab35d2
#
_entry.id   c2996b1b801a7accfb3911fa3cab35d2
#
_cell.length_a   1.000
_cell.length_b   1.000
_cell.length_c   1.000
_cell.angle_alpha   90.00
_cell.angle_beta   90.00
_cell.angle_gamma   90.00
#
_symmetry.space_group_name_H-M   'P 1'
#
loop_
_entity.id
_entity.type
_entity.pdbx_description
1 polymer ?
#
loop_
_entity_poly.entity_id
_entity_poly.type
_entity_poly.pdbx_seq_one_letter_code
_entity_poly.pdbx_strand_id
1 'polypeptide(L)'
;MIFVWRDLGVNIARFNASSSSMIMKLFISVIWLGAGLGLFLSFAPAFAQEYQPPSDRGSQQQADAQGSRGDCNNQVLHLLIPEDHTPNTIAARPSFFFYSEFKRVNFVLSAPGRSEPLYEREMMINTPRVVRVEIPETALPLEVGQEYVWTVVARCPSAGETYARASLRRVELTSKLEKALSVARSNQDRAQIFAQHGLWHDALAAGNTSDYFWRLLAEIGVHKFGDLADAPKGATGD
;
A
#
# COMPACT_ATOMS: atom_id res chain seq x y z
N MET A 1 22.21 62.99 -15.32
CA MET A 1 22.16 62.60 -16.72
C MET A 1 20.68 62.52 -17.12
N ILE A 2 20.24 63.58 -17.82
CA ILE A 2 18.84 63.87 -18.15
C ILE A 2 18.54 63.23 -19.48
N PHE A 3 17.52 62.41 -19.58
CA PHE A 3 16.98 61.98 -20.87
C PHE A 3 15.56 62.50 -21.01
N VAL A 4 15.42 63.37 -22.02
CA VAL A 4 14.21 64.02 -22.50
C VAL A 4 13.46 63.02 -23.37
N TRP A 5 12.16 62.83 -23.13
CA TRP A 5 11.25 62.18 -24.08
C TRP A 5 10.46 63.24 -24.83
N ARG A 6 10.53 63.18 -26.14
CA ARG A 6 9.96 64.08 -27.08
C ARG A 6 8.68 63.54 -27.63
N ASP A 7 7.71 64.41 -27.77
CA ASP A 7 6.36 64.27 -28.25
C ASP A 7 6.15 63.43 -29.51
N LEU A 8 5.13 62.57 -29.49
CA LEU A 8 4.45 62.05 -30.64
C LEU A 8 2.95 62.36 -30.53
N GLY A 9 2.50 63.32 -31.34
CA GLY A 9 1.12 63.79 -31.41
C GLY A 9 0.17 62.69 -31.90
N VAL A 10 -0.89 62.49 -31.14
CA VAL A 10 -2.04 61.65 -31.55
C VAL A 10 -3.20 62.58 -31.86
N ASN A 11 -3.60 62.56 -33.11
CA ASN A 11 -4.74 63.30 -33.67
C ASN A 11 -6.05 62.68 -33.15
N ILE A 12 -6.81 63.42 -32.35
CA ILE A 12 -8.12 63.00 -31.86
C ILE A 12 -9.16 63.33 -32.95
N ALA A 13 -9.56 62.32 -33.71
CA ALA A 13 -10.75 62.40 -34.55
C ALA A 13 -12.01 62.33 -33.66
N ARG A 14 -12.80 63.42 -33.70
CA ARG A 14 -14.13 63.49 -33.08
C ARG A 14 -15.09 62.54 -33.79
N PHE A 15 -15.46 61.44 -33.13
CA PHE A 15 -16.54 60.57 -33.59
C PHE A 15 -17.87 61.05 -33.00
N ASN A 16 -18.80 61.27 -33.90
CA ASN A 16 -20.15 61.81 -33.62
C ASN A 16 -21.01 60.67 -32.97
N ALA A 17 -21.55 60.93 -31.80
CA ALA A 17 -22.37 60.01 -31.03
C ALA A 17 -23.82 60.00 -31.58
N SER A 18 -24.12 59.14 -32.54
CA SER A 18 -25.51 58.89 -32.92
C SER A 18 -25.74 57.51 -33.61
N SER A 19 -25.04 56.44 -33.25
CA SER A 19 -25.37 55.15 -33.86
C SER A 19 -24.88 53.95 -33.03
N SER A 20 -24.73 54.05 -31.72
CA SER A 20 -24.09 53.00 -30.93
C SER A 20 -24.99 52.18 -30.00
N SER A 21 -26.33 52.33 -30.10
CA SER A 21 -27.23 51.62 -29.18
C SER A 21 -27.57 50.18 -29.59
N MET A 22 -27.30 49.80 -30.84
CA MET A 22 -27.67 48.46 -31.36
C MET A 22 -26.52 47.44 -31.32
N ILE A 23 -25.28 47.92 -31.46
CA ILE A 23 -24.10 47.08 -31.47
C ILE A 23 -23.68 46.65 -30.05
N MET A 24 -23.92 47.51 -29.05
CA MET A 24 -23.55 47.23 -27.66
C MET A 24 -24.45 46.15 -27.00
N LYS A 25 -25.68 45.94 -27.50
CA LYS A 25 -26.58 44.88 -27.01
C LYS A 25 -26.19 43.48 -27.55
N LEU A 26 -25.54 43.42 -28.70
CA LEU A 26 -25.07 42.13 -29.25
C LEU A 26 -23.79 41.60 -28.57
N PHE A 27 -22.89 42.50 -28.12
CA PHE A 27 -21.66 42.09 -27.43
C PHE A 27 -21.90 41.62 -25.98
N ILE A 28 -22.91 42.14 -25.30
CA ILE A 28 -23.25 41.70 -23.92
C ILE A 28 -23.89 40.31 -23.93
N SER A 29 -24.63 39.94 -24.99
CA SER A 29 -25.25 38.61 -25.10
C SER A 29 -24.24 37.51 -25.40
N VAL A 30 -23.13 37.80 -26.06
CA VAL A 30 -22.08 36.81 -26.37
C VAL A 30 -21.19 36.53 -25.15
N ILE A 31 -20.98 37.51 -24.26
CA ILE A 31 -20.17 37.33 -23.04
C ILE A 31 -20.91 36.44 -22.02
N TRP A 32 -22.25 36.48 -21.97
CA TRP A 32 -23.02 35.60 -21.05
C TRP A 32 -23.13 34.15 -21.53
N LEU A 33 -22.98 33.87 -22.85
CA LEU A 33 -22.94 32.51 -23.36
C LEU A 33 -21.56 31.84 -23.13
N GLY A 34 -20.49 32.61 -22.98
CA GLY A 34 -19.14 32.10 -22.70
C GLY A 34 -18.87 31.76 -21.23
N ALA A 35 -19.62 32.37 -20.29
CA ALA A 35 -19.44 32.16 -18.84
C ALA A 35 -20.14 30.89 -18.30
N GLY A 36 -21.04 30.30 -19.08
CA GLY A 36 -21.80 29.11 -18.68
C GLY A 36 -21.09 27.76 -18.92
N LEU A 37 -19.98 27.73 -19.64
CA LEU A 37 -19.31 26.46 -20.04
C LEU A 37 -18.01 26.19 -19.26
N GLY A 38 -17.77 26.94 -18.18
CA GLY A 38 -16.53 26.86 -17.37
C GLY A 38 -16.64 26.08 -16.06
N LEU A 39 -17.75 25.41 -15.78
CA LEU A 39 -17.85 24.42 -14.72
C LEU A 39 -17.29 23.09 -15.23
N PHE A 40 -16.00 23.05 -15.55
CA PHE A 40 -15.26 21.81 -15.50
C PHE A 40 -15.29 21.36 -14.05
N LEU A 41 -16.22 20.47 -13.75
CA LEU A 41 -16.13 19.59 -12.61
C LEU A 41 -14.73 18.97 -12.66
N SER A 42 -13.80 19.51 -11.87
CA SER A 42 -12.55 18.86 -11.55
C SER A 42 -12.95 17.59 -10.79
N PHE A 43 -13.25 16.52 -11.53
CA PHE A 43 -13.19 15.18 -10.98
C PHE A 43 -11.72 14.95 -10.63
N ALA A 44 -11.34 15.32 -9.40
CA ALA A 44 -10.16 14.75 -8.80
C ALA A 44 -10.39 13.24 -8.90
N PRO A 45 -9.46 12.46 -9.51
CA PRO A 45 -9.56 11.02 -9.45
C PRO A 45 -9.62 10.66 -7.96
N ALA A 46 -10.76 10.17 -7.51
CA ALA A 46 -10.83 9.48 -6.25
C ALA A 46 -9.82 8.34 -6.41
N PHE A 47 -8.70 8.41 -5.69
CA PHE A 47 -7.79 7.28 -5.61
C PHE A 47 -8.61 6.15 -5.03
N ALA A 48 -9.08 5.25 -5.90
CA ALA A 48 -9.78 4.07 -5.47
C ALA A 48 -8.81 3.30 -4.58
N GLN A 49 -9.25 3.00 -3.36
CA GLN A 49 -8.49 2.17 -2.44
C GLN A 49 -8.09 0.89 -3.17
N GLU A 50 -6.79 0.62 -3.26
CA GLU A 50 -6.27 -0.51 -4.04
C GLU A 50 -6.58 -1.84 -3.36
N TYR A 51 -6.53 -1.88 -2.02
CA TYR A 51 -6.88 -3.06 -1.24
C TYR A 51 -8.31 -2.98 -0.71
N GLN A 52 -9.08 -4.04 -0.92
CA GLN A 52 -10.44 -4.18 -0.40
C GLN A 52 -10.46 -5.27 0.68
N PRO A 53 -10.67 -4.90 1.96
CA PRO A 53 -10.77 -5.88 3.02
C PRO A 53 -11.88 -6.91 2.74
N PRO A 54 -11.72 -8.18 3.19
CA PRO A 54 -12.77 -9.17 3.06
C PRO A 54 -14.03 -8.74 3.82
N SER A 55 -15.22 -9.16 3.34
CA SER A 55 -16.50 -8.86 3.98
C SER A 55 -16.61 -9.50 5.38
N ASP A 56 -16.03 -10.69 5.54
CA ASP A 56 -15.85 -11.36 6.84
C ASP A 56 -14.47 -10.96 7.39
N ARG A 57 -14.42 -9.85 8.10
CA ARG A 57 -13.17 -9.24 8.56
C ARG A 57 -12.44 -10.06 9.61
N GLY A 58 -13.14 -10.91 10.38
CA GLY A 58 -12.54 -11.54 11.55
C GLY A 58 -12.02 -10.52 12.57
N SER A 59 -11.51 -10.97 13.68
CA SER A 59 -10.78 -10.13 14.63
C SER A 59 -9.28 -10.37 14.45
N GLN A 60 -8.53 -9.35 14.05
CA GLN A 60 -7.07 -9.47 14.04
C GLN A 60 -6.57 -9.62 15.48
N GLN A 61 -5.93 -10.74 15.76
CA GLN A 61 -5.20 -10.92 17.00
C GLN A 61 -3.77 -10.39 16.81
N GLN A 62 -3.65 -9.11 16.50
CA GLN A 62 -2.36 -8.46 16.45
C GLN A 62 -1.94 -8.10 17.88
N ALA A 63 -0.84 -8.66 18.32
CA ALA A 63 -0.08 -8.07 19.42
C ALA A 63 1.10 -7.35 18.77
N ASP A 64 1.04 -6.02 18.74
CA ASP A 64 2.23 -5.23 18.56
C ASP A 64 3.28 -5.65 19.59
N ALA A 65 4.55 -5.35 19.31
CA ALA A 65 5.69 -5.68 20.16
C ALA A 65 5.57 -5.10 21.58
N GLN A 66 4.55 -5.52 22.34
CA GLN A 66 4.22 -5.06 23.69
C GLN A 66 4.80 -5.97 24.78
N GLY A 67 5.80 -6.75 24.49
CA GLY A 67 6.39 -7.68 25.42
C GLY A 67 7.86 -7.44 25.74
N SER A 68 8.37 -6.23 25.57
CA SER A 68 9.76 -5.94 25.93
C SER A 68 9.95 -5.90 27.44
N ARG A 69 10.33 -7.01 28.03
CA ARG A 69 10.98 -7.04 29.35
C ARG A 69 12.50 -6.87 29.19
N GLY A 70 12.93 -5.92 28.34
CA GLY A 70 14.32 -5.64 28.09
C GLY A 70 14.45 -4.35 27.30
N ASP A 71 15.59 -3.68 27.41
CA ASP A 71 15.90 -2.51 26.62
C ASP A 71 16.29 -2.97 25.19
N CYS A 72 15.32 -2.95 24.26
CA CYS A 72 15.54 -3.26 22.87
C CYS A 72 16.05 -2.06 22.06
N ASN A 73 16.54 -0.99 22.72
CA ASN A 73 17.16 0.19 22.09
C ASN A 73 16.29 0.86 21.01
N ASN A 74 14.98 0.92 21.22
CA ASN A 74 14.01 1.48 20.27
C ASN A 74 14.03 0.83 18.88
N GLN A 75 14.60 -0.38 18.74
CA GLN A 75 14.55 -1.10 17.46
C GLN A 75 13.14 -1.50 17.10
N VAL A 76 12.82 -1.39 15.82
CA VAL A 76 11.47 -1.65 15.27
C VAL A 76 11.36 -3.07 14.75
N LEU A 77 10.27 -3.73 15.13
CA LEU A 77 9.76 -4.96 14.53
C LEU A 77 8.29 -4.71 14.17
N HIS A 78 7.94 -4.79 12.88
CA HIS A 78 6.59 -4.50 12.42
C HIS A 78 6.14 -5.50 11.34
N LEU A 79 4.97 -6.10 11.54
CA LEU A 79 4.37 -7.01 10.56
C LEU A 79 3.67 -6.19 9.47
N LEU A 80 3.92 -6.50 8.21
CA LEU A 80 3.37 -5.76 7.07
C LEU A 80 2.00 -6.31 6.70
N ILE A 81 1.01 -6.06 7.55
CA ILE A 81 -0.38 -6.53 7.42
C ILE A 81 -1.36 -5.43 7.82
N PRO A 82 -2.61 -5.49 7.35
CA PRO A 82 -3.69 -4.67 7.89
C PRO A 82 -3.94 -4.94 9.38
N GLU A 83 -4.21 -3.88 10.15
CA GLU A 83 -4.42 -3.96 11.60
C GLU A 83 -5.89 -4.20 11.99
N ASP A 84 -6.82 -3.91 11.10
CA ASP A 84 -8.26 -3.84 11.38
C ASP A 84 -9.03 -5.13 11.04
N HIS A 85 -8.36 -6.14 10.47
CA HIS A 85 -8.98 -7.41 10.11
C HIS A 85 -7.96 -8.53 9.92
N THR A 86 -8.43 -9.79 9.94
CA THR A 86 -7.61 -10.96 9.60
C THR A 86 -7.46 -11.05 8.08
N PRO A 87 -6.25 -10.90 7.51
CA PRO A 87 -6.04 -10.99 6.07
C PRO A 87 -6.23 -12.42 5.57
N ASN A 88 -6.79 -12.54 4.35
CA ASN A 88 -6.97 -13.81 3.68
C ASN A 88 -5.81 -14.13 2.73
N THR A 89 -5.66 -15.42 2.42
CA THR A 89 -4.80 -15.96 1.36
C THR A 89 -5.46 -17.18 0.70
N ILE A 90 -5.24 -17.38 -0.60
CA ILE A 90 -5.57 -18.64 -1.29
C ILE A 90 -4.36 -19.59 -1.32
N ALA A 91 -3.16 -19.07 -1.05
CA ALA A 91 -1.94 -19.86 -1.12
C ALA A 91 -1.91 -20.94 -0.04
N ALA A 92 -1.57 -22.16 -0.43
CA ALA A 92 -1.30 -23.24 0.52
C ALA A 92 -0.02 -23.00 1.33
N ARG A 93 0.90 -22.22 0.77
CA ARG A 93 2.17 -21.80 1.36
C ARG A 93 2.38 -20.32 1.04
N PRO A 94 1.76 -19.41 1.85
CA PRO A 94 1.84 -17.97 1.61
C PRO A 94 3.24 -17.42 1.89
N SER A 95 3.53 -16.25 1.31
CA SER A 95 4.67 -15.44 1.73
C SER A 95 4.25 -14.50 2.84
N PHE A 96 5.14 -14.28 3.81
CA PHE A 96 4.97 -13.36 4.92
C PHE A 96 5.97 -12.22 4.80
N PHE A 97 5.55 -11.02 5.20
CA PHE A 97 6.38 -9.83 5.11
C PHE A 97 6.39 -9.09 6.44
N PHE A 98 7.56 -8.70 6.88
CA PHE A 98 7.74 -7.86 8.07
C PHE A 98 8.97 -6.96 7.90
N TYR A 99 8.98 -5.84 8.62
CA TYR A 99 10.16 -4.98 8.75
C TYR A 99 10.88 -5.29 10.06
N SER A 100 12.20 -5.34 10.04
CA SER A 100 13.01 -5.57 11.24
C SER A 100 14.31 -4.79 11.22
N GLU A 101 14.63 -4.19 12.36
CA GLU A 101 15.92 -3.60 12.69
C GLU A 101 16.77 -4.54 13.55
N PHE A 102 16.19 -5.65 14.00
CA PHE A 102 16.88 -6.64 14.81
C PHE A 102 17.76 -7.54 13.95
N LYS A 103 18.96 -7.85 14.49
CA LYS A 103 19.92 -8.71 13.79
C LYS A 103 19.53 -10.19 13.79
N ARG A 104 18.82 -10.64 14.81
CA ARG A 104 18.40 -12.06 14.94
C ARG A 104 16.91 -12.12 15.21
N VAL A 105 16.20 -12.81 14.33
CA VAL A 105 14.78 -13.03 14.44
C VAL A 105 14.45 -14.50 14.22
N ASN A 106 13.37 -14.96 14.85
CA ASN A 106 12.81 -16.28 14.64
C ASN A 106 11.37 -16.14 14.13
N PHE A 107 11.08 -16.65 12.95
CA PHE A 107 9.76 -16.73 12.37
C PHE A 107 9.11 -18.06 12.75
N VAL A 108 7.86 -18.02 13.22
CA VAL A 108 7.10 -19.20 13.64
C VAL A 108 5.70 -19.13 13.03
N LEU A 109 5.26 -20.18 12.34
CA LEU A 109 3.90 -20.34 11.82
C LEU A 109 3.23 -21.48 12.56
N SER A 110 2.09 -21.22 13.22
CA SER A 110 1.38 -22.16 14.08
C SER A 110 -0.06 -22.36 13.62
N ALA A 111 -0.59 -23.56 13.83
CA ALA A 111 -2.00 -23.89 13.64
C ALA A 111 -2.70 -24.05 14.99
N PRO A 112 -3.99 -23.72 15.09
CA PRO A 112 -4.79 -23.97 16.29
C PRO A 112 -4.79 -25.46 16.66
N GLY A 113 -4.71 -25.72 17.96
CA GLY A 113 -4.74 -27.10 18.50
C GLY A 113 -3.48 -27.93 18.27
N ARG A 114 -2.42 -27.36 17.68
CA ARG A 114 -1.12 -28.01 17.54
C ARG A 114 -0.12 -27.42 18.51
N SER A 115 0.63 -28.29 19.21
CA SER A 115 1.73 -27.89 20.09
C SER A 115 3.02 -27.54 19.33
N GLU A 116 3.21 -28.15 18.15
CA GLU A 116 4.36 -27.92 17.31
C GLU A 116 4.02 -26.95 16.16
N PRO A 117 4.93 -26.01 15.81
CA PRO A 117 4.73 -25.11 14.70
C PRO A 117 4.66 -25.88 13.37
N LEU A 118 3.92 -25.34 12.40
CA LEU A 118 3.93 -25.85 11.01
C LEU A 118 5.24 -25.55 10.31
N TYR A 119 5.83 -24.42 10.66
CA TYR A 119 7.11 -23.97 10.12
C TYR A 119 7.78 -23.01 11.10
N GLU A 120 9.10 -23.17 11.24
CA GLU A 120 9.93 -22.29 12.07
C GLU A 120 11.25 -22.03 11.33
N ARG A 121 11.72 -20.77 11.40
CA ARG A 121 12.98 -20.38 10.76
C ARG A 121 13.67 -19.26 11.54
N GLU A 122 14.88 -19.54 12.00
CA GLU A 122 15.79 -18.51 12.53
C GLU A 122 16.51 -17.81 11.37
N MET A 123 16.64 -16.48 11.45
CA MET A 123 17.24 -15.65 10.41
C MET A 123 18.17 -14.60 11.01
N MET A 124 19.27 -14.33 10.27
CA MET A 124 20.19 -13.23 10.54
C MET A 124 19.92 -12.09 9.55
N ILE A 125 19.69 -10.88 10.07
CA ILE A 125 19.40 -9.67 9.30
C ILE A 125 20.54 -8.69 9.53
N ASN A 126 21.35 -8.45 8.51
CA ASN A 126 22.56 -7.64 8.65
C ASN A 126 22.27 -6.13 8.65
N THR A 127 21.19 -5.70 8.00
CA THR A 127 20.75 -4.29 7.91
C THR A 127 19.25 -4.20 8.08
N PRO A 128 18.71 -3.09 8.64
CA PRO A 128 17.27 -2.86 8.70
C PRO A 128 16.61 -3.00 7.32
N ARG A 129 15.56 -3.81 7.21
CA ARG A 129 14.89 -4.07 5.92
C ARG A 129 13.54 -4.73 6.06
N VAL A 130 12.79 -4.72 4.98
CA VAL A 130 11.67 -5.64 4.76
C VAL A 130 12.22 -7.05 4.50
N VAL A 131 11.72 -8.01 5.24
CA VAL A 131 12.05 -9.42 5.12
C VAL A 131 10.86 -10.15 4.53
N ARG A 132 11.11 -11.00 3.53
CA ARG A 132 10.15 -11.95 2.99
C ARG A 132 10.48 -13.35 3.49
N VAL A 133 9.48 -14.03 4.05
CA VAL A 133 9.56 -15.44 4.42
C VAL A 133 8.66 -16.25 3.51
N GLU A 134 9.22 -17.17 2.79
CA GLU A 134 8.52 -18.15 1.96
C GLU A 134 8.45 -19.49 2.69
N ILE A 135 7.26 -20.07 2.74
CA ILE A 135 7.06 -21.40 3.32
C ILE A 135 7.52 -22.45 2.29
N PRO A 136 8.49 -23.30 2.60
CA PRO A 136 9.03 -24.27 1.66
C PRO A 136 8.01 -25.38 1.35
N GLU A 137 8.17 -26.05 0.22
CA GLU A 137 7.30 -27.15 -0.18
C GLU A 137 7.35 -28.35 0.78
N THR A 138 8.43 -28.48 1.52
CA THR A 138 8.60 -29.51 2.56
C THR A 138 7.73 -29.29 3.81
N ALA A 139 7.28 -28.04 4.05
CA ALA A 139 6.36 -27.74 5.13
C ALA A 139 4.93 -28.17 4.80
N LEU A 140 4.14 -28.47 5.84
CA LEU A 140 2.73 -28.80 5.66
C LEU A 140 1.97 -27.61 5.04
N PRO A 141 1.09 -27.87 4.04
CA PRO A 141 0.27 -26.82 3.47
C PRO A 141 -0.78 -26.36 4.47
N LEU A 142 -1.16 -25.07 4.40
CA LEU A 142 -2.33 -24.56 5.12
C LEU A 142 -3.60 -25.22 4.59
N GLU A 143 -4.59 -25.46 5.45
CA GLU A 143 -5.90 -26.01 5.10
C GLU A 143 -6.89 -24.89 4.80
N VAL A 144 -7.77 -25.08 3.82
CA VAL A 144 -8.82 -24.12 3.45
C VAL A 144 -9.84 -23.98 4.59
N GLY A 145 -10.27 -22.75 4.86
CA GLY A 145 -11.19 -22.41 5.93
C GLY A 145 -10.56 -22.28 7.31
N GLN A 146 -9.28 -22.63 7.47
CA GLN A 146 -8.57 -22.62 8.74
C GLN A 146 -7.86 -21.28 8.93
N GLU A 147 -7.89 -20.78 10.17
CA GLU A 147 -7.12 -19.65 10.64
C GLU A 147 -5.79 -20.12 11.24
N TYR A 148 -4.74 -19.35 11.03
CA TYR A 148 -3.38 -19.61 11.50
C TYR A 148 -2.82 -18.39 12.17
N VAL A 149 -1.82 -18.59 13.01
CA VAL A 149 -1.08 -17.51 13.67
C VAL A 149 0.39 -17.59 13.28
N TRP A 150 0.95 -16.45 12.91
CA TRP A 150 2.39 -16.33 12.72
C TRP A 150 2.98 -15.30 13.67
N THR A 151 4.20 -15.56 14.11
CA THR A 151 4.90 -14.75 15.10
C THR A 151 6.32 -14.53 14.62
N VAL A 152 6.82 -13.32 14.74
CA VAL A 152 8.25 -13.02 14.62
C VAL A 152 8.75 -12.66 16.01
N VAL A 153 9.71 -13.43 16.52
CA VAL A 153 10.40 -13.18 17.79
C VAL A 153 11.76 -12.57 17.47
N ALA A 154 12.09 -11.45 18.07
CA ALA A 154 13.37 -10.78 17.88
C ALA A 154 14.16 -10.72 19.18
N ARG A 155 15.48 -11.00 19.12
CA ARG A 155 16.38 -10.89 20.27
C ARG A 155 16.92 -9.48 20.42
N CYS A 156 16.74 -8.92 21.60
CA CYS A 156 17.27 -7.61 21.96
C CYS A 156 18.79 -7.66 22.19
N PRO A 157 19.53 -6.59 21.87
CA PRO A 157 20.98 -6.56 22.03
C PRO A 157 21.44 -6.71 23.49
N SER A 158 20.69 -6.16 24.44
CA SER A 158 21.07 -6.12 25.87
C SER A 158 20.67 -7.34 26.65
N ALA A 159 19.55 -7.92 26.42
CA ALA A 159 18.97 -9.17 26.90
C ALA A 159 17.45 -9.14 26.69
N GLY A 160 16.84 -10.31 26.59
CA GLY A 160 15.39 -10.43 26.41
C GLY A 160 14.98 -10.58 24.96
N GLU A 161 13.69 -10.64 24.76
CA GLU A 161 13.06 -10.84 23.45
C GLU A 161 11.84 -9.92 23.35
N THR A 162 11.56 -9.49 22.13
CA THR A 162 10.29 -8.86 21.74
C THR A 162 9.66 -9.70 20.65
N TYR A 163 8.36 -9.56 20.43
CA TYR A 163 7.67 -10.30 19.38
C TYR A 163 6.54 -9.48 18.77
N ALA A 164 6.24 -9.77 17.51
CA ALA A 164 5.03 -9.32 16.83
C ALA A 164 4.28 -10.56 16.31
N ARG A 165 2.95 -10.54 16.41
CA ARG A 165 2.08 -11.68 16.10
C ARG A 165 0.89 -11.22 15.28
N ALA A 166 0.44 -12.08 14.35
CA ALA A 166 -0.77 -11.84 13.58
C ALA A 166 -1.45 -13.13 13.13
N SER A 167 -2.75 -13.00 12.85
CA SER A 167 -3.56 -14.06 12.26
C SER A 167 -3.59 -13.92 10.73
N LEU A 168 -3.81 -15.06 10.04
CA LEU A 168 -4.21 -15.12 8.65
C LEU A 168 -5.21 -16.27 8.46
N ARG A 169 -6.05 -16.19 7.42
CA ARG A 169 -6.98 -17.28 7.08
C ARG A 169 -6.74 -17.76 5.64
N ARG A 170 -6.63 -19.07 5.45
CA ARG A 170 -6.66 -19.60 4.09
C ARG A 170 -8.09 -19.77 3.63
N VAL A 171 -8.42 -19.20 2.46
CA VAL A 171 -9.73 -19.27 1.82
C VAL A 171 -9.67 -20.04 0.52
N GLU A 172 -10.83 -20.47 0.03
CA GLU A 172 -10.94 -21.19 -1.24
C GLU A 172 -10.75 -20.24 -2.43
N LEU A 173 -10.15 -20.76 -3.51
CA LEU A 173 -10.09 -20.10 -4.80
C LEU A 173 -11.49 -20.16 -5.46
N THR A 174 -12.16 -19.02 -5.50
CA THR A 174 -13.49 -18.95 -6.15
C THR A 174 -13.38 -18.92 -7.68
N SER A 175 -14.39 -19.45 -8.40
CA SER A 175 -14.42 -19.39 -9.87
C SER A 175 -14.39 -17.95 -10.42
N LYS A 176 -14.91 -16.96 -9.67
CA LYS A 176 -14.83 -15.55 -10.03
C LYS A 176 -13.37 -15.06 -10.02
N LEU A 177 -12.64 -15.38 -8.97
CA LEU A 177 -11.22 -15.01 -8.83
C LEU A 177 -10.36 -15.74 -9.86
N GLU A 178 -10.57 -17.04 -10.06
CA GLU A 178 -9.88 -17.82 -11.08
C GLU A 178 -10.02 -17.20 -12.48
N LYS A 179 -11.25 -16.83 -12.85
CA LYS A 179 -11.52 -16.13 -14.10
C LYS A 179 -10.83 -14.76 -14.17
N ALA A 180 -10.80 -14.00 -13.10
CA ALA A 180 -10.09 -12.73 -13.06
C ALA A 180 -8.57 -12.92 -13.23
N LEU A 181 -7.99 -13.93 -12.58
CA LEU A 181 -6.55 -14.23 -12.68
C LEU A 181 -6.16 -14.77 -14.07
N SER A 182 -7.07 -15.44 -14.79
CA SER A 182 -6.78 -15.99 -16.12
C SER A 182 -6.52 -14.92 -17.20
N VAL A 183 -6.97 -13.68 -16.99
CA VAL A 183 -6.75 -12.55 -17.90
C VAL A 183 -5.60 -11.64 -17.48
N ALA A 184 -5.00 -11.88 -16.31
CA ALA A 184 -3.84 -11.12 -15.83
C ALA A 184 -2.61 -11.35 -16.72
N ARG A 185 -1.96 -10.26 -17.16
CA ARG A 185 -0.81 -10.29 -18.08
C ARG A 185 0.51 -10.04 -17.38
N SER A 186 0.48 -9.56 -16.15
CA SER A 186 1.65 -9.22 -15.37
C SER A 186 1.48 -9.61 -13.90
N ASN A 187 2.58 -9.64 -13.15
CA ASN A 187 2.54 -9.80 -11.70
C ASN A 187 1.80 -8.63 -11.03
N GLN A 188 1.89 -7.43 -11.58
CA GLN A 188 1.15 -6.28 -11.09
C GLN A 188 -0.36 -6.46 -11.27
N ASP A 189 -0.82 -6.94 -12.44
CA ASP A 189 -2.26 -7.24 -12.65
C ASP A 189 -2.75 -8.28 -11.64
N ARG A 190 -1.95 -9.34 -11.41
CA ARG A 190 -2.26 -10.35 -10.40
C ARG A 190 -2.35 -9.77 -8.99
N ALA A 191 -1.39 -8.91 -8.63
CA ALA A 191 -1.37 -8.25 -7.33
C ALA A 191 -2.62 -7.38 -7.12
N GLN A 192 -3.03 -6.61 -8.13
CA GLN A 192 -4.25 -5.80 -8.10
C GLN A 192 -5.51 -6.66 -7.94
N ILE A 193 -5.60 -7.76 -8.70
CA ILE A 193 -6.73 -8.69 -8.59
C ILE A 193 -6.79 -9.28 -7.18
N PHE A 194 -5.68 -9.72 -6.62
CA PHE A 194 -5.63 -10.25 -5.26
C PHE A 194 -6.05 -9.19 -4.23
N ALA A 195 -5.53 -7.97 -4.32
CA ALA A 195 -5.87 -6.88 -3.42
C ALA A 195 -7.38 -6.53 -3.46
N GLN A 196 -7.99 -6.47 -4.65
CA GLN A 196 -9.42 -6.24 -4.83
C GLN A 196 -10.31 -7.38 -4.31
N HIS A 197 -9.73 -8.55 -4.06
CA HIS A 197 -10.44 -9.71 -3.49
C HIS A 197 -10.07 -9.98 -2.02
N GLY A 198 -9.41 -9.04 -1.34
CA GLY A 198 -9.06 -9.15 0.07
C GLY A 198 -7.95 -10.15 0.38
N LEU A 199 -7.14 -10.51 -0.61
CA LEU A 199 -6.07 -11.51 -0.51
C LEU A 199 -4.72 -10.82 -0.30
N TRP A 200 -4.52 -10.29 0.90
CA TRP A 200 -3.37 -9.45 1.23
C TRP A 200 -2.02 -10.11 0.97
N HIS A 201 -1.84 -11.32 1.50
CA HIS A 201 -0.57 -12.06 1.36
C HIS A 201 -0.25 -12.37 -0.10
N ASP A 202 -1.25 -12.76 -0.89
CA ASP A 202 -1.11 -13.04 -2.32
C ASP A 202 -0.81 -11.77 -3.12
N ALA A 203 -1.45 -10.63 -2.74
CA ALA A 203 -1.21 -9.33 -3.37
C ALA A 203 0.23 -8.85 -3.14
N LEU A 204 0.73 -8.90 -1.90
CA LEU A 204 2.11 -8.55 -1.59
C LEU A 204 3.11 -9.49 -2.28
N ALA A 205 2.84 -10.80 -2.28
CA ALA A 205 3.71 -11.78 -2.92
C ALA A 205 3.84 -11.53 -4.43
N ALA A 206 2.72 -11.26 -5.12
CA ALA A 206 2.71 -10.97 -6.54
C ALA A 206 3.33 -9.59 -6.86
N GLY A 207 3.13 -8.59 -5.99
CA GLY A 207 3.61 -7.22 -6.15
C GLY A 207 5.05 -6.97 -5.71
N ASN A 208 5.73 -7.93 -5.09
CA ASN A 208 7.00 -7.76 -4.37
C ASN A 208 8.14 -7.04 -5.14
N THR A 209 8.10 -7.00 -6.45
CA THR A 209 9.12 -6.35 -7.29
C THR A 209 8.63 -5.08 -7.99
N SER A 210 7.43 -4.60 -7.69
CA SER A 210 6.80 -3.48 -8.36
C SER A 210 6.51 -2.32 -7.40
N ASP A 211 6.29 -1.13 -7.96
CA ASP A 211 5.83 0.03 -7.20
C ASP A 211 4.45 -0.22 -6.54
N TYR A 212 3.71 -1.20 -7.03
CA TYR A 212 2.42 -1.60 -6.46
C TYR A 212 2.55 -2.15 -5.03
N PHE A 213 3.60 -2.93 -4.76
CA PHE A 213 3.91 -3.42 -3.41
C PHE A 213 4.01 -2.27 -2.40
N TRP A 214 4.74 -1.20 -2.76
CA TRP A 214 4.90 -0.05 -1.86
C TRP A 214 3.62 0.76 -1.69
N ARG A 215 2.79 0.86 -2.74
CA ARG A 215 1.47 1.50 -2.62
C ARG A 215 0.55 0.75 -1.66
N LEU A 216 0.50 -0.58 -1.74
CA LEU A 216 -0.24 -1.40 -0.78
C LEU A 216 0.23 -1.18 0.66
N LEU A 217 1.55 -1.15 0.88
CA LEU A 217 2.10 -0.87 2.21
C LEU A 217 1.74 0.54 2.71
N ALA A 218 1.71 1.53 1.82
CA ALA A 218 1.29 2.88 2.17
C ALA A 218 -0.17 2.96 2.65
N GLU A 219 -1.07 2.12 2.12
CA GLU A 219 -2.47 2.06 2.56
C GLU A 219 -2.62 1.60 4.02
N ILE A 220 -1.71 0.77 4.51
CA ILE A 220 -1.67 0.35 5.92
C ILE A 220 -0.75 1.23 6.79
N GLY A 221 -0.33 2.40 6.28
CA GLY A 221 0.43 3.39 7.03
C GLY A 221 1.91 3.08 7.20
N VAL A 222 2.48 2.15 6.44
CA VAL A 222 3.91 1.75 6.52
C VAL A 222 4.88 2.84 6.03
N HIS A 223 4.41 3.88 5.36
CA HIS A 223 5.22 5.08 5.05
C HIS A 223 5.85 5.76 6.28
N LYS A 224 5.45 5.38 7.50
CA LYS A 224 6.06 5.85 8.77
C LYS A 224 7.49 5.36 9.00
N PHE A 225 7.92 4.33 8.28
CA PHE A 225 9.27 3.78 8.45
C PHE A 225 10.26 4.44 7.49
N GLY A 226 10.20 5.74 7.26
CA GLY A 226 11.10 6.57 6.43
C GLY A 226 11.86 5.73 5.40
N ASP A 227 12.41 5.90 4.40
CA ASP A 227 13.38 5.19 3.56
C ASP A 227 13.18 3.67 3.27
N LEU A 228 12.02 3.05 3.58
CA LEU A 228 11.73 1.69 3.08
C LEU A 228 11.71 1.63 1.53
N ALA A 229 11.54 2.79 0.89
CA ALA A 229 11.64 2.94 -0.57
C ALA A 229 13.06 2.66 -1.11
N ASP A 230 14.09 2.82 -0.27
CA ASP A 230 15.50 2.57 -0.60
C ASP A 230 15.95 1.14 -0.23
N ALA A 231 15.06 0.30 0.27
CA ALA A 231 15.37 -1.11 0.47
C ALA A 231 15.77 -1.75 -0.87
N PRO A 232 16.92 -2.46 -0.93
CA PRO A 232 17.44 -2.98 -2.19
C PRO A 232 16.42 -3.88 -2.86
N LYS A 233 16.00 -3.50 -4.06
CA LYS A 233 15.17 -4.33 -4.94
C LYS A 233 15.94 -5.63 -5.20
N GLY A 234 15.55 -6.73 -4.53
CA GLY A 234 16.06 -8.05 -4.89
C GLY A 234 17.00 -8.72 -3.89
N ALA A 235 16.74 -8.67 -2.60
CA ALA A 235 17.33 -9.66 -1.68
C ALA A 235 16.41 -10.88 -1.59
N THR A 236 16.39 -11.71 -2.62
CA THR A 236 16.06 -13.12 -2.49
C THR A 236 17.18 -13.72 -1.64
N GLY A 237 16.88 -14.09 -0.38
CA GLY A 237 17.84 -14.76 0.47
C GLY A 237 18.16 -16.12 -0.11
N ASP A 238 19.41 -16.33 -0.48
CA ASP A 238 20.03 -17.66 -0.65
C ASP A 238 20.07 -18.41 0.68
#